data_211041bc170d6a901e4dbf283059c607
#
_entry.id   211041bc170d6a901e4dbf283059c607
#
_cell.length_a   1.000
_cell.length_b   1.000
_cell.length_c   1.000
_cell.angle_alpha   90.00
_cell.angle_beta   90.00
_cell.angle_gamma   90.00
#
_symmetry.space_group_name_H-M   'P 1'
#
loop_
_entity.id
_entity.type
_entity.pdbx_description
1 polymer ?
#
loop_
_entity_poly.entity_id
_entity_poly.type
_entity_poly.pdbx_seq_one_letter_code
_entity_poly.pdbx_strand_id
1 'polypeptide(L)'
;MVEVLGGEPDGPESCCGGDFCGPLKNTKEKHRNARACRFARTLATLLREVVADCGWITARRGRRSIKKHDRLAIDSLSRRDTAPALVYFSRMQATTLTLGHSPDPDDAFMFYALAKDLIPTHGFRFEHILQDIQTLNERATRGELDITAVSIHAYAYVSDKYALLPSGASMGDGYGPMLVAKQKFFREEIAKKKIAVPGTMTSAFLALQLWLGKPAKEFDYVVVPFDQIFAAVKNGVAEVGLIIHEGQLTFQNEKLVLCEDLGVWWGKENNGLPLPLGGNVINKKFDLATRKKISDTLTASIQYSLDHRPEAVVHALQYARDMGRDLADKFVGMYVNHWTLDYGDKGRESIRRFLGQAYERGLIPHRQELEFVV
;
A
#
# COMPACT_ATOMS: atom_id res chain seq x y z
N MET A 1 -40.96 9.14 -43.99
CA MET A 1 -42.21 8.41 -43.92
C MET A 1 -42.27 7.73 -42.57
N VAL A 2 -43.06 8.33 -41.73
CA VAL A 2 -44.01 7.82 -40.73
C VAL A 2 -43.34 7.29 -39.46
N GLU A 3 -43.35 8.05 -38.40
CA GLU A 3 -44.32 8.22 -37.26
C GLU A 3 -44.18 7.11 -36.23
N VAL A 4 -43.83 7.39 -35.02
CA VAL A 4 -44.47 8.10 -33.88
C VAL A 4 -45.12 7.14 -32.89
N LEU A 5 -44.95 7.48 -31.62
CA LEU A 5 -45.64 7.15 -30.38
C LEU A 5 -44.74 6.29 -29.46
N GLY A 6 -44.31 6.70 -28.30
CA GLY A 6 -44.99 7.52 -27.25
C GLY A 6 -45.24 6.61 -26.07
N GLY A 7 -44.74 6.99 -24.93
CA GLY A 7 -45.08 6.31 -23.67
C GLY A 7 -44.03 6.50 -22.59
N GLU A 8 -44.12 7.59 -21.87
CA GLU A 8 -43.61 7.64 -20.48
C GLU A 8 -44.41 6.69 -19.61
N PRO A 9 -43.80 6.10 -18.62
CA PRO A 9 -44.53 5.75 -17.41
C PRO A 9 -44.00 6.49 -16.19
N ASP A 10 -44.92 7.10 -15.61
CA ASP A 10 -45.12 7.61 -14.26
C ASP A 10 -44.08 7.28 -13.19
N GLY A 11 -43.67 8.34 -12.48
CA GLY A 11 -42.88 8.26 -11.28
C GLY A 11 -43.68 7.66 -10.10
N PRO A 12 -43.00 7.02 -9.16
CA PRO A 12 -43.64 6.61 -7.92
C PRO A 12 -43.81 7.81 -6.99
N GLU A 13 -45.06 8.19 -6.81
CA GLU A 13 -45.49 9.03 -5.73
C GLU A 13 -45.41 8.28 -4.37
N SER A 14 -45.16 9.11 -3.37
CA SER A 14 -45.53 8.99 -1.97
C SER A 14 -44.99 7.84 -1.14
N CYS A 15 -44.04 8.17 -0.31
CA CYS A 15 -43.91 7.68 1.06
C CYS A 15 -43.26 8.73 1.95
N CYS A 16 -43.98 9.77 2.30
CA CYS A 16 -43.72 10.60 3.49
C CYS A 16 -45.05 11.14 3.97
N GLY A 17 -45.71 10.40 4.86
CA GLY A 17 -46.82 10.91 5.62
C GLY A 17 -46.35 11.80 6.76
N GLY A 18 -46.91 13.00 6.89
CA GLY A 18 -46.94 13.84 8.11
C GLY A 18 -45.90 14.95 8.16
N ASP A 19 -46.32 16.13 7.84
CA ASP A 19 -45.94 17.45 8.42
C ASP A 19 -44.47 17.67 8.82
N PHE A 20 -43.63 18.04 7.86
CA PHE A 20 -42.45 18.92 8.01
C PHE A 20 -41.71 19.13 6.69
N CYS A 21 -42.36 19.58 5.63
CA CYS A 21 -41.68 20.09 4.44
C CYS A 21 -42.42 21.29 3.86
N GLY A 22 -41.97 22.47 4.22
CA GLY A 22 -42.25 23.67 3.47
C GLY A 22 -41.51 23.69 2.13
N PRO A 23 -41.90 24.50 1.14
CA PRO A 23 -41.30 24.47 -0.21
C PRO A 23 -39.86 24.97 -0.19
N LEU A 24 -38.91 24.07 -0.43
CA LEU A 24 -37.49 24.39 -0.54
C LEU A 24 -37.16 25.04 -1.89
N LYS A 25 -36.58 26.23 -1.84
CA LYS A 25 -36.30 27.10 -3.01
C LYS A 25 -34.96 26.82 -3.69
N ASN A 26 -34.15 25.80 -3.29
CA ASN A 26 -32.83 25.62 -3.87
C ASN A 26 -32.42 24.13 -3.97
N THR A 27 -31.91 23.74 -5.13
CA THR A 27 -31.44 22.38 -5.44
C THR A 27 -30.31 21.89 -4.54
N LYS A 28 -29.44 22.77 -4.04
CA LYS A 28 -28.35 22.40 -3.10
C LYS A 28 -28.87 21.97 -1.73
N GLU A 29 -30.00 22.48 -1.30
CA GLU A 29 -30.64 22.12 -0.04
C GLU A 29 -31.35 20.75 -0.11
N LYS A 30 -31.93 20.40 -1.26
CA LYS A 30 -32.46 19.06 -1.55
C LYS A 30 -31.38 17.98 -1.47
N HIS A 31 -30.18 18.25 -2.00
CA HIS A 31 -29.07 17.31 -1.93
C HIS A 31 -28.48 17.16 -0.52
N ARG A 32 -28.47 18.21 0.29
CA ARG A 32 -28.05 18.14 1.70
C ARG A 32 -29.01 17.28 2.53
N ASN A 33 -30.31 17.48 2.38
CA ASN A 33 -31.31 16.72 3.11
C ASN A 33 -31.37 15.25 2.69
N ALA A 34 -31.17 14.95 1.40
CA ALA A 34 -31.08 13.57 0.92
C ALA A 34 -29.84 12.82 1.43
N ARG A 35 -28.73 13.50 1.65
CA ARG A 35 -27.52 12.92 2.28
C ARG A 35 -27.74 12.68 3.78
N ALA A 36 -28.37 13.60 4.50
CA ALA A 36 -28.70 13.46 5.91
C ALA A 36 -29.67 12.28 6.16
N CYS A 37 -30.69 12.13 5.30
CA CYS A 37 -31.62 10.99 5.38
C CYS A 37 -30.96 9.64 5.06
N ARG A 38 -30.03 9.57 4.12
CA ARG A 38 -29.26 8.33 3.85
C ARG A 38 -28.37 7.99 5.02
N PHE A 39 -27.64 8.97 5.56
CA PHE A 39 -26.78 8.77 6.72
C PHE A 39 -27.54 8.27 7.94
N ALA A 40 -28.72 8.85 8.23
CA ALA A 40 -29.57 8.39 9.33
C ALA A 40 -30.10 6.95 9.15
N ARG A 41 -30.41 6.52 7.92
CA ARG A 41 -30.81 5.14 7.63
C ARG A 41 -29.67 4.15 7.79
N THR A 42 -28.48 4.50 7.32
CA THR A 42 -27.26 3.66 7.49
C THR A 42 -26.90 3.51 8.96
N LEU A 43 -27.00 4.59 9.75
CA LEU A 43 -26.76 4.57 11.19
C LEU A 43 -27.76 3.67 11.93
N ALA A 44 -29.05 3.73 11.56
CA ALA A 44 -30.09 2.89 12.15
C ALA A 44 -29.90 1.40 11.83
N THR A 45 -29.33 1.06 10.66
CA THR A 45 -29.01 -0.32 10.29
C THR A 45 -27.80 -0.83 11.09
N LEU A 46 -26.73 -0.05 11.18
CA LEU A 46 -25.53 -0.36 11.99
C LEU A 46 -25.88 -0.53 13.49
N LEU A 47 -26.74 0.31 14.04
CA LEU A 47 -27.19 0.18 15.42
C LEU A 47 -28.01 -1.11 15.66
N ARG A 48 -28.74 -1.60 14.66
CA ARG A 48 -29.45 -2.89 14.76
C ARG A 48 -28.50 -4.09 14.75
N GLU A 49 -27.41 -4.03 13.99
CA GLU A 49 -26.39 -5.08 13.94
C GLU A 49 -25.58 -5.12 15.24
N VAL A 50 -25.16 -3.98 15.78
CA VAL A 50 -24.42 -3.89 17.05
C VAL A 50 -25.27 -4.39 18.24
N VAL A 51 -26.60 -4.16 18.24
CA VAL A 51 -27.50 -4.66 19.29
C VAL A 51 -27.75 -6.16 19.15
N ALA A 52 -27.64 -6.72 17.93
CA ALA A 52 -27.77 -8.17 17.71
C ALA A 52 -26.54 -8.95 18.20
N ASP A 53 -25.33 -8.37 18.05
CA ASP A 53 -24.07 -8.99 18.50
C ASP A 53 -23.85 -8.94 20.01
N CYS A 54 -24.55 -8.05 20.76
CA CYS A 54 -24.41 -7.93 22.20
C CYS A 54 -25.22 -9.00 23.03
N GLY A 55 -25.72 -10.04 22.38
CA GLY A 55 -26.18 -11.26 23.07
C GLY A 55 -27.34 -11.13 24.10
N TRP A 56 -28.05 -10.02 24.11
CA TRP A 56 -29.19 -9.80 24.99
C TRP A 56 -30.47 -9.64 24.18
N ILE A 57 -31.28 -10.65 24.19
CA ILE A 57 -32.73 -10.79 24.06
C ILE A 57 -33.05 -12.09 23.33
N THR A 58 -33.09 -13.20 24.07
CA THR A 58 -33.99 -14.29 23.78
C THR A 58 -35.29 -14.07 24.60
N ALA A 59 -36.22 -13.32 24.06
CA ALA A 59 -37.56 -13.23 24.62
C ALA A 59 -38.47 -14.21 23.88
N ARG A 60 -38.85 -15.28 24.57
CA ARG A 60 -39.91 -16.21 24.14
C ARG A 60 -41.22 -15.47 23.89
N ARG A 61 -41.85 -15.77 22.75
CA ARG A 61 -43.22 -15.33 22.42
C ARG A 61 -44.19 -15.80 23.46
N GLY A 62 -44.70 -14.89 24.29
CA GLY A 62 -45.88 -15.05 25.10
C GLY A 62 -46.78 -13.82 24.93
N ARG A 63 -47.98 -13.98 24.33
CA ARG A 63 -48.96 -12.90 24.22
C ARG A 63 -49.44 -12.53 25.61
N ARG A 64 -49.08 -11.34 26.11
CA ARG A 64 -49.81 -10.67 27.19
C ARG A 64 -50.12 -9.24 26.78
N SER A 65 -51.41 -8.87 26.95
CA SER A 65 -51.96 -7.55 26.67
C SER A 65 -51.35 -6.53 27.62
N ILE A 66 -50.73 -5.48 27.06
CA ILE A 66 -50.11 -4.36 27.81
C ILE A 66 -51.23 -3.41 28.25
N LYS A 67 -51.38 -3.20 29.56
CA LYS A 67 -52.33 -2.25 30.13
C LYS A 67 -51.88 -0.82 29.92
N LYS A 68 -52.85 0.11 29.81
CA LYS A 68 -52.69 1.53 29.46
C LYS A 68 -51.74 2.35 30.36
N HIS A 69 -51.35 1.81 31.53
CA HIS A 69 -50.43 2.47 32.47
C HIS A 69 -48.95 2.32 32.12
N ASP A 70 -48.57 1.30 31.30
CA ASP A 70 -47.18 1.04 30.99
C ASP A 70 -46.64 1.93 29.84
N ARG A 71 -47.53 2.64 29.10
CA ARG A 71 -47.12 3.57 28.02
C ARG A 71 -46.46 4.85 28.51
N LEU A 72 -46.87 5.33 29.71
CA LEU A 72 -46.27 6.56 30.26
C LEU A 72 -44.87 6.40 30.83
N ALA A 73 -44.49 5.18 31.19
CA ALA A 73 -43.12 4.89 31.67
C ALA A 73 -42.10 4.76 30.54
N ILE A 74 -42.52 4.35 29.33
CA ILE A 74 -41.63 4.20 28.16
C ILE A 74 -41.29 5.56 27.55
N ASP A 75 -42.22 6.52 27.55
CA ASP A 75 -41.97 7.88 27.01
C ASP A 75 -41.08 8.74 27.91
N SER A 76 -40.99 8.42 29.23
CA SER A 76 -40.09 9.14 30.14
C SER A 76 -38.62 8.69 30.08
N LEU A 77 -38.35 7.46 29.61
CA LEU A 77 -37.01 6.90 29.45
C LEU A 77 -36.34 7.33 28.12
N SER A 78 -37.15 7.72 27.11
CA SER A 78 -36.59 8.07 25.78
C SER A 78 -35.95 9.46 25.70
N ARG A 79 -36.09 10.33 26.71
CA ARG A 79 -35.63 11.71 26.66
C ARG A 79 -34.42 12.04 27.55
N ARG A 80 -33.95 11.13 28.40
CA ARG A 80 -32.88 11.44 29.36
C ARG A 80 -31.54 10.72 29.11
N ASP A 81 -31.48 9.61 28.35
CA ASP A 81 -30.30 8.76 28.29
C ASP A 81 -29.65 8.67 26.90
N THR A 82 -30.09 9.45 25.90
CA THR A 82 -29.43 9.48 24.57
C THR A 82 -28.27 10.46 24.50
N ALA A 83 -28.10 11.36 25.47
CA ALA A 83 -27.00 12.32 25.49
C ALA A 83 -25.60 11.73 25.79
N PRO A 84 -25.43 10.72 26.69
CA PRO A 84 -24.08 10.21 26.97
C PRO A 84 -23.51 9.34 25.85
N ALA A 85 -24.34 8.60 25.08
CA ALA A 85 -23.85 7.73 24.01
C ALA A 85 -23.31 8.49 22.80
N LEU A 86 -23.95 9.58 22.41
CA LEU A 86 -23.48 10.44 21.32
C LEU A 86 -22.21 11.23 21.69
N VAL A 87 -22.02 11.57 22.97
CA VAL A 87 -20.83 12.27 23.46
C VAL A 87 -19.63 11.33 23.56
N TYR A 88 -19.85 10.04 23.79
CA TYR A 88 -18.75 9.05 23.85
C TYR A 88 -18.19 8.72 22.45
N PHE A 89 -19.00 8.73 21.39
CA PHE A 89 -18.54 8.50 20.01
C PHE A 89 -17.78 9.69 19.41
N SER A 90 -17.98 10.92 19.93
CA SER A 90 -17.34 12.11 19.40
C SER A 90 -15.91 12.36 19.93
N ARG A 91 -15.35 11.46 20.77
CA ARG A 91 -14.06 11.67 21.44
C ARG A 91 -12.99 10.60 21.18
N MET A 92 -13.21 9.67 20.28
CA MET A 92 -12.09 8.85 19.81
C MET A 92 -11.29 9.68 18.80
N GLN A 93 -10.30 10.42 19.29
CA GLN A 93 -9.30 11.04 18.40
C GLN A 93 -8.61 9.89 17.65
N ALA A 94 -8.66 9.94 16.32
CA ALA A 94 -7.95 8.98 15.50
C ALA A 94 -6.45 9.05 15.83
N THR A 95 -5.84 7.91 16.07
CA THR A 95 -4.39 7.83 16.25
C THR A 95 -3.72 8.08 14.91
N THR A 96 -2.93 9.15 14.81
CA THR A 96 -2.17 9.43 13.59
C THR A 96 -0.92 8.57 13.56
N LEU A 97 -0.72 7.88 12.44
CA LEU A 97 0.42 7.01 12.15
C LEU A 97 1.17 7.54 10.93
N THR A 98 2.48 7.58 11.01
CA THR A 98 3.33 7.91 9.85
C THR A 98 3.47 6.69 8.96
N LEU A 99 3.23 6.88 7.65
CA LEU A 99 3.35 5.87 6.60
C LEU A 99 4.35 6.35 5.54
N GLY A 100 5.60 5.88 5.64
CA GLY A 100 6.65 6.18 4.68
C GLY A 100 6.57 5.29 3.45
N HIS A 101 6.54 5.89 2.27
CA HIS A 101 6.60 5.16 1.00
C HIS A 101 7.20 6.01 -0.12
N SER A 102 7.59 5.37 -1.22
CA SER A 102 8.17 6.05 -2.36
C SER A 102 7.13 6.94 -3.09
N PRO A 103 7.55 8.06 -3.70
CA PRO A 103 6.70 8.82 -4.62
C PRO A 103 6.70 8.19 -6.02
N ASP A 104 6.57 6.86 -6.10
CA ASP A 104 6.51 6.09 -7.33
C ASP A 104 5.09 5.55 -7.57
N PRO A 105 4.72 5.26 -8.83
CA PRO A 105 3.35 4.86 -9.17
C PRO A 105 2.85 3.59 -8.48
N ASP A 106 3.70 2.62 -8.22
CA ASP A 106 3.35 1.36 -7.56
C ASP A 106 2.99 1.58 -6.08
N ASP A 107 3.77 2.35 -5.32
CA ASP A 107 3.44 2.72 -3.95
C ASP A 107 2.17 3.58 -3.88
N ALA A 108 2.05 4.59 -4.76
CA ALA A 108 0.85 5.42 -4.83
C ALA A 108 -0.41 4.60 -5.15
N PHE A 109 -0.28 3.56 -5.98
CA PHE A 109 -1.36 2.62 -6.28
C PHE A 109 -1.73 1.81 -5.04
N MET A 110 -0.75 1.23 -4.31
CA MET A 110 -1.01 0.42 -3.11
C MET A 110 -1.81 1.19 -2.05
N PHE A 111 -1.52 2.47 -1.88
CA PHE A 111 -2.11 3.30 -0.83
C PHE A 111 -3.23 4.22 -1.31
N TYR A 112 -3.74 4.02 -2.53
CA TYR A 112 -4.83 4.82 -3.11
C TYR A 112 -6.06 4.88 -2.20
N ALA A 113 -6.50 3.74 -1.66
CA ALA A 113 -7.70 3.69 -0.83
C ALA A 113 -7.52 4.45 0.50
N LEU A 114 -6.33 4.43 1.10
CA LEU A 114 -6.01 5.22 2.29
C LEU A 114 -5.91 6.71 1.97
N ALA A 115 -5.22 7.07 0.89
CA ALA A 115 -5.04 8.47 0.48
C ALA A 115 -6.37 9.17 0.10
N LYS A 116 -7.41 8.40 -0.20
CA LYS A 116 -8.75 8.90 -0.60
C LYS A 116 -9.85 8.59 0.42
N ASP A 117 -9.52 8.06 1.60
CA ASP A 117 -10.48 7.68 2.63
C ASP A 117 -11.59 6.75 2.12
N LEU A 118 -11.24 5.75 1.29
CA LEU A 118 -12.19 4.86 0.62
C LEU A 118 -12.49 3.58 1.41
N ILE A 119 -11.73 3.30 2.46
CA ILE A 119 -11.87 2.12 3.32
C ILE A 119 -11.91 2.52 4.80
N PRO A 120 -12.51 1.69 5.68
CA PRO A 120 -12.46 1.90 7.12
C PRO A 120 -11.03 1.78 7.64
N THR A 121 -10.58 2.74 8.45
CA THR A 121 -9.25 2.75 9.04
C THR A 121 -9.22 2.38 10.53
N HIS A 122 -10.34 1.92 11.09
CA HIS A 122 -10.48 1.40 12.46
C HIS A 122 -9.94 2.34 13.57
N GLY A 123 -10.08 3.66 13.36
CA GLY A 123 -9.63 4.69 14.28
C GLY A 123 -8.18 5.15 14.07
N PHE A 124 -7.53 4.72 13.01
CA PHE A 124 -6.24 5.25 12.59
C PHE A 124 -6.40 6.33 11.51
N ARG A 125 -5.45 7.25 11.47
CA ARG A 125 -5.25 8.20 10.38
C ARG A 125 -3.82 8.04 9.89
N PHE A 126 -3.62 7.93 8.60
CA PHE A 126 -2.29 7.76 8.01
C PHE A 126 -1.78 9.09 7.47
N GLU A 127 -0.61 9.49 7.93
CA GLU A 127 0.16 10.61 7.39
C GLU A 127 1.20 10.05 6.42
N HIS A 128 1.00 10.30 5.13
CA HIS A 128 1.87 9.80 4.06
C HIS A 128 3.17 10.62 3.99
N ILE A 129 4.30 9.97 4.18
CA ILE A 129 5.64 10.56 4.08
C ILE A 129 6.30 10.05 2.81
N LEU A 130 6.34 10.90 1.79
CA LEU A 130 6.85 10.57 0.46
C LEU A 130 8.34 10.83 0.37
N GLN A 131 9.17 9.80 0.28
CA GLN A 131 10.62 9.87 0.16
C GLN A 131 11.15 8.69 -0.65
N ASP A 132 12.30 8.87 -1.29
CA ASP A 132 12.95 7.76 -1.98
C ASP A 132 13.34 6.62 -1.02
N ILE A 133 13.48 5.42 -1.58
CA ILE A 133 13.67 4.20 -0.78
C ILE A 133 14.99 4.20 0.01
N GLN A 134 16.06 4.84 -0.47
CA GLN A 134 17.31 4.93 0.29
C GLN A 134 17.13 5.79 1.53
N THR A 135 16.47 6.94 1.39
CA THR A 135 16.11 7.82 2.52
C THR A 135 15.21 7.12 3.53
N LEU A 136 14.20 6.37 3.07
CA LEU A 136 13.33 5.57 3.96
C LEU A 136 14.11 4.49 4.69
N ASN A 137 15.03 3.78 4.01
CA ASN A 137 15.91 2.80 4.63
C ASN A 137 16.74 3.43 5.75
N GLU A 138 17.34 4.59 5.53
CA GLU A 138 18.12 5.32 6.53
C GLU A 138 17.26 5.76 7.72
N ARG A 139 16.04 6.26 7.49
CA ARG A 139 15.10 6.61 8.56
C ARG A 139 14.67 5.40 9.37
N ALA A 140 14.47 4.25 8.72
CA ALA A 140 14.15 2.99 9.39
C ALA A 140 15.26 2.55 10.34
N THR A 141 16.55 2.76 10.03
CA THR A 141 17.65 2.44 10.97
C THR A 141 17.54 3.21 12.28
N ARG A 142 16.92 4.39 12.27
CA ARG A 142 16.69 5.22 13.45
C ARG A 142 15.32 4.99 14.12
N GLY A 143 14.46 4.15 13.51
CA GLY A 143 13.13 3.84 14.06
C GLY A 143 12.14 5.00 13.99
N GLU A 144 12.30 5.96 13.06
CA GLU A 144 11.57 7.22 13.03
C GLU A 144 10.09 7.07 12.63
N LEU A 145 9.77 6.14 11.73
CA LEU A 145 8.43 6.00 11.17
C LEU A 145 7.66 4.86 11.85
N ASP A 146 6.35 4.99 11.89
CA ASP A 146 5.46 3.94 12.43
C ASP A 146 5.37 2.76 11.47
N ILE A 147 5.16 3.06 10.21
CA ILE A 147 5.11 2.12 9.09
C ILE A 147 5.97 2.72 7.98
N THR A 148 6.74 1.89 7.29
CA THR A 148 7.54 2.37 6.17
C THR A 148 7.83 1.24 5.18
N ALA A 149 7.92 1.61 3.90
CA ALA A 149 8.58 0.77 2.92
C ALA A 149 10.08 0.70 3.24
N VAL A 150 10.67 -0.47 3.08
CA VAL A 150 12.11 -0.70 3.17
C VAL A 150 12.56 -1.68 2.10
N SER A 151 13.80 -1.53 1.65
CA SER A 151 14.46 -2.58 0.89
C SER A 151 14.66 -3.83 1.76
N ILE A 152 14.50 -5.03 1.19
CA ILE A 152 14.77 -6.27 1.94
C ILE A 152 16.24 -6.32 2.43
N HIS A 153 17.17 -5.73 1.71
CA HIS A 153 18.54 -5.53 2.19
C HIS A 153 18.57 -4.72 3.50
N ALA A 154 17.86 -3.59 3.53
CA ALA A 154 17.81 -2.71 4.70
C ALA A 154 17.14 -3.40 5.89
N TYR A 155 16.19 -4.32 5.67
CA TYR A 155 15.57 -5.08 6.74
C TYR A 155 16.59 -5.83 7.61
N ALA A 156 17.72 -6.24 7.02
CA ALA A 156 18.82 -6.86 7.77
C ALA A 156 19.42 -5.96 8.89
N TYR A 157 19.19 -4.66 8.83
CA TYR A 157 19.72 -3.68 9.79
C TYR A 157 18.65 -3.07 10.70
N VAL A 158 17.38 -3.41 10.48
CA VAL A 158 16.25 -2.81 11.20
C VAL A 158 15.31 -3.84 11.83
N SER A 159 15.62 -5.11 11.70
CA SER A 159 14.80 -6.22 12.20
C SER A 159 14.63 -6.22 13.72
N ASP A 160 15.50 -5.53 14.46
CA ASP A 160 15.35 -5.28 15.90
C ASP A 160 14.22 -4.29 16.21
N LYS A 161 13.94 -3.34 15.33
CA LYS A 161 12.96 -2.26 15.48
C LYS A 161 11.64 -2.50 14.75
N TYR A 162 11.67 -3.27 13.67
CA TYR A 162 10.54 -3.45 12.77
C TYR A 162 10.23 -4.92 12.50
N ALA A 163 8.93 -5.23 12.39
CA ALA A 163 8.43 -6.48 11.85
C ALA A 163 7.95 -6.29 10.40
N LEU A 164 8.12 -7.29 9.54
CA LEU A 164 7.57 -7.31 8.19
C LEU A 164 6.05 -7.42 8.24
N LEU A 165 5.36 -6.62 7.45
CA LEU A 165 3.95 -6.84 7.16
C LEU A 165 3.81 -8.00 6.17
N PRO A 166 2.74 -8.80 6.23
CA PRO A 166 2.53 -9.90 5.28
C PRO A 166 2.20 -9.39 3.87
N SER A 167 1.77 -8.13 3.75
CA SER A 167 1.43 -7.45 2.49
C SER A 167 2.35 -6.26 2.21
N GLY A 168 2.31 -5.74 0.98
CA GLY A 168 3.14 -4.64 0.52
C GLY A 168 4.51 -5.07 0.02
N ALA A 169 4.66 -6.34 -0.40
CA ALA A 169 5.88 -6.81 -1.02
C ALA A 169 6.05 -6.28 -2.44
N SER A 170 7.28 -5.93 -2.78
CA SER A 170 7.75 -5.74 -4.15
C SER A 170 8.72 -6.87 -4.49
N MET A 171 8.34 -7.70 -5.46
CA MET A 171 9.09 -8.89 -5.87
C MET A 171 9.38 -8.86 -7.38
N GLY A 172 10.62 -9.12 -7.74
CA GLY A 172 11.02 -9.28 -9.14
C GLY A 172 10.83 -10.72 -9.61
N ASP A 173 9.69 -11.03 -10.22
CA ASP A 173 9.37 -12.37 -10.72
C ASP A 173 9.63 -12.47 -12.23
N GLY A 174 10.83 -12.92 -12.60
CA GLY A 174 11.29 -12.96 -14.00
C GLY A 174 11.76 -11.59 -14.52
N TYR A 175 11.90 -10.61 -13.71
CA TYR A 175 12.47 -9.29 -13.95
C TYR A 175 13.00 -8.70 -12.64
N GLY A 176 13.83 -7.63 -12.72
CA GLY A 176 14.33 -6.98 -11.52
C GLY A 176 15.16 -5.74 -11.84
N PRO A 177 16.00 -5.29 -10.90
CA PRO A 177 16.95 -4.24 -11.15
C PRO A 177 17.84 -4.55 -12.36
N MET A 178 18.05 -3.57 -13.22
CA MET A 178 18.77 -3.75 -14.47
C MET A 178 20.10 -3.02 -14.47
N LEU A 179 21.14 -3.69 -14.96
CA LEU A 179 22.41 -3.05 -15.31
C LEU A 179 22.35 -2.60 -16.77
N VAL A 180 22.50 -1.29 -16.99
CA VAL A 180 22.47 -0.67 -18.31
C VAL A 180 23.73 0.15 -18.58
N ALA A 181 24.13 0.25 -19.85
CA ALA A 181 25.29 1.01 -20.27
C ALA A 181 25.11 1.52 -21.70
N LYS A 182 26.04 2.35 -22.20
CA LYS A 182 26.07 2.81 -23.61
C LYS A 182 26.37 1.69 -24.60
N GLN A 183 27.00 0.62 -24.15
CA GLN A 183 27.29 -0.59 -24.92
C GLN A 183 27.21 -1.83 -24.03
N LYS A 184 27.07 -3.00 -24.65
CA LYS A 184 27.02 -4.27 -23.90
C LYS A 184 28.35 -4.55 -23.23
N PHE A 185 28.29 -4.88 -21.94
CA PHE A 185 29.39 -5.40 -21.15
C PHE A 185 29.00 -6.72 -20.51
N PHE A 186 29.97 -7.61 -20.37
CA PHE A 186 29.82 -8.85 -19.62
C PHE A 186 30.19 -8.64 -18.14
N ARG A 187 29.84 -9.61 -17.30
CA ARG A 187 30.01 -9.54 -15.85
C ARG A 187 31.46 -9.20 -15.42
N GLU A 188 32.45 -9.84 -16.06
CA GLU A 188 33.87 -9.65 -15.76
C GLU A 188 34.36 -8.26 -16.13
N GLU A 189 33.74 -7.65 -17.14
CA GLU A 189 34.03 -6.28 -17.55
C GLU A 189 33.35 -5.28 -16.59
N ILE A 190 32.08 -5.51 -16.24
CA ILE A 190 31.30 -4.66 -15.31
C ILE A 190 32.00 -4.61 -13.95
N ALA A 191 32.56 -5.73 -13.49
CA ALA A 191 33.29 -5.79 -12.23
C ALA A 191 34.53 -4.88 -12.15
N LYS A 192 34.96 -4.29 -13.27
CA LYS A 192 36.13 -3.37 -13.39
C LYS A 192 35.69 -1.95 -13.74
N LYS A 193 34.40 -1.68 -13.85
CA LYS A 193 33.85 -0.39 -14.25
C LYS A 193 33.22 0.32 -13.07
N LYS A 194 33.13 1.63 -13.19
CA LYS A 194 32.41 2.45 -12.24
C LYS A 194 30.90 2.30 -12.47
N ILE A 195 30.18 1.94 -11.41
CA ILE A 195 28.73 1.66 -11.46
C ILE A 195 27.98 2.76 -10.71
N ALA A 196 27.05 3.44 -11.37
CA ALA A 196 26.12 4.34 -10.71
C ALA A 196 25.01 3.50 -10.02
N VAL A 197 24.85 3.68 -8.71
CA VAL A 197 23.88 2.92 -7.89
C VAL A 197 22.93 3.84 -7.14
N PRO A 198 21.66 3.43 -6.90
CA PRO A 198 20.65 4.28 -6.30
C PRO A 198 20.78 4.43 -4.77
N GLY A 199 21.61 3.60 -4.16
CA GLY A 199 21.84 3.62 -2.72
C GLY A 199 22.40 2.29 -2.21
N THR A 200 23.21 2.37 -1.18
CA THR A 200 23.95 1.20 -0.64
C THR A 200 23.10 0.29 0.23
N MET A 201 21.94 0.73 0.69
CA MET A 201 20.98 -0.08 1.45
C MET A 201 19.87 -0.70 0.58
N THR A 202 19.88 -0.44 -0.73
CA THR A 202 18.86 -1.00 -1.63
C THR A 202 19.07 -2.50 -1.87
N SER A 203 17.99 -3.25 -2.06
CA SER A 203 18.06 -4.67 -2.46
C SER A 203 18.74 -4.84 -3.82
N ALA A 204 18.62 -3.86 -4.70
CA ALA A 204 19.33 -3.83 -5.97
C ALA A 204 20.85 -3.83 -5.77
N PHE A 205 21.37 -3.04 -4.82
CA PHE A 205 22.78 -3.02 -4.50
C PHE A 205 23.28 -4.34 -3.89
N LEU A 206 22.48 -4.97 -3.03
CA LEU A 206 22.82 -6.29 -2.51
C LEU A 206 22.79 -7.35 -3.63
N ALA A 207 21.79 -7.32 -4.50
CA ALA A 207 21.73 -8.22 -5.66
C ALA A 207 22.92 -8.03 -6.60
N LEU A 208 23.36 -6.79 -6.83
CA LEU A 208 24.57 -6.50 -7.58
C LEU A 208 25.82 -7.14 -6.95
N GLN A 209 25.99 -7.02 -5.63
CA GLN A 209 27.12 -7.63 -4.92
C GLN A 209 27.08 -9.17 -5.03
N LEU A 210 25.90 -9.76 -4.84
CA LEU A 210 25.70 -11.20 -4.99
C LEU A 210 25.99 -11.65 -6.43
N TRP A 211 25.51 -10.89 -7.42
CA TRP A 211 25.77 -11.18 -8.83
C TRP A 211 27.23 -11.04 -9.20
N LEU A 212 27.90 -9.97 -8.79
CA LEU A 212 29.35 -9.80 -9.01
C LEU A 212 30.18 -10.84 -8.24
N GLY A 213 29.65 -11.40 -7.15
CA GLY A 213 30.41 -12.24 -6.22
C GLY A 213 31.45 -11.46 -5.43
N LYS A 214 31.25 -10.15 -5.24
CA LYS A 214 32.20 -9.21 -4.63
C LYS A 214 31.49 -8.30 -3.62
N PRO A 215 32.06 -8.09 -2.44
CA PRO A 215 31.58 -7.05 -1.53
C PRO A 215 31.84 -5.65 -2.12
N ALA A 216 31.10 -4.67 -1.65
CA ALA A 216 31.15 -3.28 -2.13
C ALA A 216 32.57 -2.67 -2.19
N LYS A 217 33.44 -3.04 -1.27
CA LYS A 217 34.84 -2.56 -1.22
C LYS A 217 35.73 -3.07 -2.36
N GLU A 218 35.28 -4.03 -3.18
CA GLU A 218 36.05 -4.70 -4.22
C GLU A 218 35.66 -4.31 -5.65
N PHE A 219 34.75 -3.34 -5.81
CA PHE A 219 34.41 -2.74 -7.10
C PHE A 219 34.13 -1.24 -6.96
N ASP A 220 34.27 -0.49 -8.05
CA ASP A 220 34.07 0.95 -8.06
C ASP A 220 32.60 1.28 -8.30
N TYR A 221 32.03 2.16 -7.48
CA TYR A 221 30.67 2.65 -7.64
C TYR A 221 30.54 4.10 -7.17
N VAL A 222 29.47 4.75 -7.61
CA VAL A 222 29.04 6.06 -7.14
C VAL A 222 27.56 6.02 -6.82
N VAL A 223 27.19 6.54 -5.65
CA VAL A 223 25.79 6.70 -5.27
C VAL A 223 25.26 7.98 -5.91
N VAL A 224 24.18 7.85 -6.65
CA VAL A 224 23.46 8.98 -7.24
C VAL A 224 21.95 8.80 -7.01
N PRO A 225 21.16 9.89 -6.98
CA PRO A 225 19.71 9.76 -6.93
C PRO A 225 19.19 8.81 -8.02
N PHE A 226 18.23 7.97 -7.68
CA PHE A 226 17.78 6.88 -8.56
C PHE A 226 17.27 7.39 -9.94
N ASP A 227 16.67 8.58 -9.99
CA ASP A 227 16.21 9.26 -11.20
C ASP A 227 17.34 9.88 -12.03
N GLN A 228 18.56 9.97 -11.49
CA GLN A 228 19.73 10.52 -12.17
C GLN A 228 20.68 9.46 -12.73
N ILE A 229 20.38 8.17 -12.57
CA ILE A 229 21.25 7.07 -13.04
C ILE A 229 21.50 7.16 -14.56
N PHE A 230 20.47 7.43 -15.36
CA PHE A 230 20.64 7.60 -16.82
C PHE A 230 21.57 8.77 -17.17
N ALA A 231 21.39 9.91 -16.50
CA ALA A 231 22.22 11.07 -16.71
C ALA A 231 23.68 10.77 -16.30
N ALA A 232 23.90 10.05 -15.20
CA ALA A 232 25.24 9.67 -14.76
C ALA A 232 25.97 8.81 -15.81
N VAL A 233 25.28 7.85 -16.42
CA VAL A 233 25.85 7.00 -17.48
C VAL A 233 26.07 7.81 -18.77
N LYS A 234 25.09 8.63 -19.18
CA LYS A 234 25.20 9.44 -20.40
C LYS A 234 26.34 10.47 -20.33
N ASN A 235 26.52 11.08 -19.17
CA ASN A 235 27.55 12.10 -18.95
C ASN A 235 28.92 11.51 -18.58
N GLY A 236 29.06 10.17 -18.47
CA GLY A 236 30.32 9.51 -18.18
C GLY A 236 30.78 9.61 -16.72
N VAL A 237 29.88 9.93 -15.79
CA VAL A 237 30.11 9.85 -14.34
C VAL A 237 30.31 8.39 -13.90
N ALA A 238 29.62 7.47 -14.57
CA ALA A 238 29.80 6.04 -14.47
C ALA A 238 29.67 5.39 -15.85
N GLU A 239 30.21 4.19 -16.02
CA GLU A 239 30.10 3.45 -17.29
C GLU A 239 28.85 2.56 -17.31
N VAL A 240 28.38 2.14 -16.15
CA VAL A 240 27.21 1.27 -15.96
C VAL A 240 26.26 1.92 -14.95
N GLY A 241 24.96 1.77 -15.16
CA GLY A 241 23.91 2.23 -14.23
C GLY A 241 23.07 1.07 -13.72
N LEU A 242 22.75 1.07 -12.43
CA LEU A 242 21.84 0.12 -11.79
C LEU A 242 20.46 0.78 -11.63
N ILE A 243 19.47 0.38 -12.44
CA ILE A 243 18.13 0.98 -12.48
C ILE A 243 17.16 0.17 -11.64
N ILE A 244 16.31 0.86 -10.87
CA ILE A 244 15.31 0.27 -9.97
C ILE A 244 13.89 0.83 -10.14
N HIS A 245 13.66 1.71 -11.11
CA HIS A 245 12.43 2.45 -11.31
C HIS A 245 11.85 2.21 -12.72
N GLU A 246 10.83 2.97 -13.10
CA GLU A 246 10.16 2.90 -14.41
C GLU A 246 11.13 3.00 -15.62
N GLY A 247 12.32 3.50 -15.42
CA GLY A 247 13.40 3.46 -16.41
C GLY A 247 13.71 2.06 -16.93
N GLN A 248 13.37 1.00 -16.20
CA GLN A 248 13.44 -0.39 -16.67
C GLN A 248 12.62 -0.64 -17.95
N LEU A 249 11.57 0.14 -18.17
CA LEU A 249 10.73 0.08 -19.36
C LEU A 249 11.16 1.06 -20.47
N THR A 250 12.00 2.03 -20.15
CA THR A 250 12.32 3.17 -21.04
C THR A 250 13.80 3.38 -21.35
N PHE A 251 14.72 2.62 -20.77
CA PHE A 251 16.18 2.81 -20.94
C PHE A 251 16.63 2.78 -22.41
N GLN A 252 15.92 2.06 -23.28
CA GLN A 252 16.21 2.02 -24.71
C GLN A 252 15.97 3.36 -25.40
N ASN A 253 15.00 4.16 -24.91
CA ASN A 253 14.73 5.51 -25.40
C ASN A 253 15.93 6.44 -25.09
N GLU A 254 16.67 6.13 -24.04
CA GLU A 254 17.90 6.82 -23.63
C GLU A 254 19.15 6.34 -24.37
N LYS A 255 18.98 5.48 -25.40
CA LYS A 255 20.07 4.86 -26.17
C LYS A 255 21.03 4.04 -25.30
N LEU A 256 20.51 3.47 -24.22
CA LEU A 256 21.22 2.52 -23.38
C LEU A 256 20.85 1.09 -23.75
N VAL A 257 21.73 0.16 -23.44
CA VAL A 257 21.54 -1.28 -23.68
C VAL A 257 21.54 -2.04 -22.36
N LEU A 258 20.74 -3.09 -22.28
CA LEU A 258 20.71 -3.99 -21.13
C LEU A 258 21.99 -4.83 -21.08
N CYS A 259 22.72 -4.72 -19.99
CA CYS A 259 23.83 -5.60 -19.68
C CYS A 259 23.37 -6.86 -18.92
N GLU A 260 22.59 -6.68 -17.87
CA GLU A 260 22.03 -7.80 -17.09
C GLU A 260 20.72 -7.38 -16.43
N ASP A 261 19.80 -8.33 -16.27
CA ASP A 261 18.63 -8.23 -15.42
C ASP A 261 18.85 -9.11 -14.18
N LEU A 262 18.98 -8.48 -13.01
CA LEU A 262 19.30 -9.17 -11.76
C LEU A 262 18.14 -10.04 -11.25
N GLY A 263 16.89 -9.75 -11.62
CA GLY A 263 15.75 -10.61 -11.29
C GLY A 263 15.74 -11.89 -12.14
N VAL A 264 16.02 -11.76 -13.43
CA VAL A 264 16.19 -12.93 -14.32
C VAL A 264 17.37 -13.81 -13.87
N TRP A 265 18.49 -13.18 -13.55
CA TRP A 265 19.65 -13.90 -13.00
C TRP A 265 19.29 -14.64 -11.70
N TRP A 266 18.65 -13.92 -10.74
CA TRP A 266 18.28 -14.49 -9.45
C TRP A 266 17.36 -15.71 -9.60
N GLY A 267 16.34 -15.61 -10.44
CA GLY A 267 15.42 -16.71 -10.72
C GLY A 267 16.13 -17.95 -11.28
N LYS A 268 17.08 -17.76 -12.19
CA LYS A 268 17.88 -18.85 -12.75
C LYS A 268 18.73 -19.58 -11.69
N GLU A 269 19.39 -18.82 -10.81
CA GLU A 269 20.27 -19.35 -9.78
C GLU A 269 19.52 -19.92 -8.56
N ASN A 270 18.23 -19.56 -8.40
CA ASN A 270 17.45 -19.88 -7.21
C ASN A 270 16.14 -20.62 -7.50
N ASN A 271 16.14 -21.51 -8.52
CA ASN A 271 15.02 -22.41 -8.84
C ASN A 271 13.69 -21.67 -9.10
N GLY A 272 13.72 -20.54 -9.78
CA GLY A 272 12.54 -19.76 -10.13
C GLY A 272 11.94 -18.98 -8.96
N LEU A 273 12.70 -18.73 -7.90
CA LEU A 273 12.28 -17.82 -6.83
C LEU A 273 12.33 -16.36 -7.32
N PRO A 274 11.34 -15.53 -6.98
CA PRO A 274 11.37 -14.11 -7.32
C PRO A 274 12.48 -13.38 -6.54
N LEU A 275 13.10 -12.37 -7.11
CA LEU A 275 14.09 -11.55 -6.39
C LEU A 275 13.37 -10.64 -5.36
N PRO A 276 13.69 -10.72 -4.05
CA PRO A 276 13.11 -9.83 -3.07
C PRO A 276 13.64 -8.41 -3.22
N LEU A 277 12.75 -7.44 -3.41
CA LEU A 277 13.13 -6.04 -3.61
C LEU A 277 12.79 -5.18 -2.41
N GLY A 278 11.51 -5.04 -2.10
CA GLY A 278 11.01 -4.24 -1.01
C GLY A 278 9.90 -4.92 -0.23
N GLY A 279 9.56 -4.33 0.89
CA GLY A 279 8.42 -4.72 1.69
C GLY A 279 8.06 -3.64 2.69
N ASN A 280 6.83 -3.67 3.17
CA ASN A 280 6.40 -2.77 4.22
C ASN A 280 6.72 -3.36 5.59
N VAL A 281 7.17 -2.51 6.49
CA VAL A 281 7.47 -2.88 7.88
C VAL A 281 6.71 -1.99 8.85
N ILE A 282 6.41 -2.52 10.03
CA ILE A 282 5.76 -1.82 11.12
C ILE A 282 6.66 -1.80 12.37
N ASN A 283 6.71 -0.66 13.04
CA ASN A 283 7.52 -0.46 14.24
C ASN A 283 7.03 -1.37 15.39
N LYS A 284 7.96 -2.07 16.01
CA LYS A 284 7.70 -3.00 17.12
C LYS A 284 7.27 -2.32 18.43
N LYS A 285 7.27 -0.98 18.50
CA LYS A 285 6.71 -0.23 19.64
C LYS A 285 5.22 -0.49 19.85
N PHE A 286 4.48 -0.89 18.80
CA PHE A 286 3.07 -1.26 18.89
C PHE A 286 2.94 -2.70 19.38
N ASP A 287 1.90 -2.97 20.20
CA ASP A 287 1.53 -4.32 20.58
C ASP A 287 1.03 -5.15 19.37
N LEU A 288 1.01 -6.48 19.52
CA LEU A 288 0.65 -7.40 18.44
C LEU A 288 -0.74 -7.15 17.88
N ALA A 289 -1.73 -6.84 18.73
CA ALA A 289 -3.11 -6.62 18.29
C ALA A 289 -3.22 -5.33 17.46
N THR A 290 -2.50 -4.29 17.86
CA THR A 290 -2.40 -3.02 17.11
C THR A 290 -1.68 -3.23 15.80
N ARG A 291 -0.53 -3.96 15.79
CA ARG A 291 0.19 -4.29 14.54
C ARG A 291 -0.70 -5.06 13.57
N LYS A 292 -1.48 -6.03 14.06
CA LYS A 292 -2.42 -6.79 13.21
C LYS A 292 -3.50 -5.90 12.60
N LYS A 293 -4.16 -5.05 13.39
CA LYS A 293 -5.19 -4.12 12.87
C LYS A 293 -4.65 -3.19 11.79
N ILE A 294 -3.45 -2.67 11.98
CA ILE A 294 -2.78 -1.82 10.99
C ILE A 294 -2.46 -2.64 9.73
N SER A 295 -1.91 -3.85 9.91
CA SER A 295 -1.63 -4.79 8.82
C SER A 295 -2.88 -5.09 7.99
N ASP A 296 -3.98 -5.45 8.64
CA ASP A 296 -5.25 -5.73 7.97
C ASP A 296 -5.76 -4.51 7.18
N THR A 297 -5.61 -3.30 7.74
CA THR A 297 -6.00 -2.05 7.06
C THR A 297 -5.16 -1.79 5.81
N LEU A 298 -3.84 -2.01 5.87
CA LEU A 298 -2.95 -1.84 4.71
C LEU A 298 -3.23 -2.89 3.63
N THR A 299 -3.44 -4.14 4.02
CA THR A 299 -3.84 -5.21 3.10
C THR A 299 -5.17 -4.88 2.41
N ALA A 300 -6.15 -4.35 3.16
CA ALA A 300 -7.42 -3.91 2.60
C ALA A 300 -7.26 -2.76 1.59
N SER A 301 -6.30 -1.84 1.81
CA SER A 301 -5.99 -0.79 0.85
C SER A 301 -5.45 -1.35 -0.46
N ILE A 302 -4.49 -2.28 -0.39
CA ILE A 302 -3.91 -2.92 -1.57
C ILE A 302 -4.99 -3.71 -2.34
N GLN A 303 -5.81 -4.49 -1.63
CA GLN A 303 -6.90 -5.24 -2.25
C GLN A 303 -7.91 -4.32 -2.93
N TYR A 304 -8.32 -3.23 -2.26
CA TYR A 304 -9.23 -2.23 -2.83
C TYR A 304 -8.67 -1.64 -4.13
N SER A 305 -7.38 -1.30 -4.13
CA SER A 305 -6.72 -0.74 -5.32
C SER A 305 -6.66 -1.73 -6.48
N LEU A 306 -6.45 -3.01 -6.21
CA LEU A 306 -6.48 -4.08 -7.22
C LEU A 306 -7.90 -4.27 -7.79
N ASP A 307 -8.92 -4.24 -6.93
CA ASP A 307 -10.34 -4.38 -7.33
C ASP A 307 -10.85 -3.15 -8.10
N HIS A 308 -10.26 -1.96 -7.85
CA HIS A 308 -10.60 -0.68 -8.50
C HIS A 308 -9.41 -0.16 -9.31
N ARG A 309 -8.76 -1.07 -10.05
CA ARG A 309 -7.51 -0.82 -10.76
C ARG A 309 -7.54 0.41 -11.68
N PRO A 310 -8.59 0.67 -12.49
CA PRO A 310 -8.60 1.84 -13.38
C PRO A 310 -8.49 3.18 -12.63
N GLU A 311 -9.19 3.32 -11.49
CA GLU A 311 -9.20 4.52 -10.67
C GLU A 311 -7.88 4.67 -9.89
N ALA A 312 -7.36 3.56 -9.38
CA ALA A 312 -6.09 3.53 -8.67
C ALA A 312 -4.90 3.86 -9.60
N VAL A 313 -4.91 3.39 -10.86
CA VAL A 313 -3.92 3.78 -11.89
C VAL A 313 -4.01 5.27 -12.22
N VAL A 314 -5.22 5.84 -12.33
CA VAL A 314 -5.39 7.29 -12.53
C VAL A 314 -4.81 8.08 -11.35
N HIS A 315 -4.95 7.58 -10.13
CA HIS A 315 -4.31 8.18 -8.96
C HIS A 315 -2.77 8.05 -9.03
N ALA A 316 -2.26 6.88 -9.36
CA ALA A 316 -0.83 6.59 -9.47
C ALA A 316 -0.13 7.44 -10.56
N LEU A 317 -0.85 7.80 -11.64
CA LEU A 317 -0.33 8.68 -12.70
C LEU A 317 0.15 10.05 -12.21
N GLN A 318 -0.33 10.54 -11.07
CA GLN A 318 0.15 11.80 -10.48
C GLN A 318 1.61 11.70 -10.01
N TYR A 319 2.12 10.48 -9.87
CA TYR A 319 3.48 10.15 -9.44
C TYR A 319 4.33 9.52 -10.56
N ALA A 320 3.71 9.30 -11.73
CA ALA A 320 4.38 8.71 -12.89
C ALA A 320 5.11 9.80 -13.67
N ARG A 321 6.43 9.84 -13.55
CA ARG A 321 7.28 10.80 -14.26
C ARG A 321 7.26 10.49 -15.76
N ASP A 322 6.72 11.41 -16.56
CA ASP A 322 6.70 11.35 -18.04
C ASP A 322 6.19 10.04 -18.65
N MET A 323 5.38 9.27 -17.89
CA MET A 323 4.75 8.05 -18.38
C MET A 323 3.30 8.28 -18.78
N GLY A 324 2.92 7.77 -19.95
CA GLY A 324 1.52 7.61 -20.32
C GLY A 324 0.83 6.53 -19.47
N ARG A 325 -0.52 6.54 -19.47
CA ARG A 325 -1.36 5.63 -18.66
C ARG A 325 -1.00 4.16 -18.84
N ASP A 326 -0.81 3.71 -20.08
CA ASP A 326 -0.56 2.30 -20.40
C ASP A 326 0.79 1.83 -19.84
N LEU A 327 1.80 2.69 -19.87
CA LEU A 327 3.12 2.38 -19.33
C LEU A 327 3.11 2.39 -17.79
N ALA A 328 2.39 3.33 -17.18
CA ALA A 328 2.19 3.36 -15.73
C ALA A 328 1.42 2.14 -15.24
N ASP A 329 0.35 1.73 -15.95
CA ASP A 329 -0.41 0.53 -15.59
C ASP A 329 0.45 -0.74 -15.73
N LYS A 330 1.30 -0.82 -16.77
CA LYS A 330 2.26 -1.90 -16.92
C LYS A 330 3.26 -1.93 -15.78
N PHE A 331 3.84 -0.78 -15.42
CA PHE A 331 4.80 -0.65 -14.32
C PHE A 331 4.18 -1.05 -12.99
N VAL A 332 2.99 -0.52 -12.67
CA VAL A 332 2.23 -0.92 -11.49
C VAL A 332 2.01 -2.43 -11.46
N GLY A 333 1.62 -3.05 -12.59
CA GLY A 333 1.38 -4.49 -12.67
C GLY A 333 2.61 -5.37 -12.44
N MET A 334 3.81 -4.83 -12.70
CA MET A 334 5.07 -5.53 -12.36
C MET A 334 5.26 -5.64 -10.84
N TYR A 335 4.97 -4.58 -10.09
CA TYR A 335 5.31 -4.48 -8.67
C TYR A 335 4.12 -4.64 -7.72
N VAL A 336 2.88 -4.40 -8.18
CA VAL A 336 1.66 -4.59 -7.39
C VAL A 336 0.82 -5.71 -7.97
N ASN A 337 0.91 -6.88 -7.36
CA ASN A 337 0.31 -8.12 -7.81
C ASN A 337 0.03 -9.07 -6.63
N HIS A 338 -0.12 -10.36 -6.86
CA HIS A 338 -0.39 -11.34 -5.81
C HIS A 338 0.71 -11.41 -4.73
N TRP A 339 2.00 -11.15 -5.08
CA TRP A 339 3.08 -11.05 -4.09
C TRP A 339 2.89 -9.88 -3.13
N THR A 340 2.25 -8.80 -3.61
CA THR A 340 1.99 -7.62 -2.80
C THR A 340 0.89 -7.85 -1.78
N LEU A 341 -0.08 -8.74 -2.08
CA LEU A 341 -1.12 -9.13 -1.13
C LEU A 341 -0.60 -10.06 -0.04
N ASP A 342 0.23 -11.02 -0.40
CA ASP A 342 0.94 -11.89 0.54
C ASP A 342 2.20 -12.47 -0.13
N TYR A 343 3.29 -12.50 0.61
CA TYR A 343 4.54 -13.10 0.11
C TYR A 343 4.41 -14.58 -0.26
N GLY A 344 3.46 -15.28 0.33
CA GLY A 344 3.35 -16.72 0.23
C GLY A 344 4.62 -17.45 0.71
N ASP A 345 4.62 -18.78 0.65
CA ASP A 345 5.78 -19.57 1.06
C ASP A 345 7.01 -19.32 0.18
N LYS A 346 6.80 -19.14 -1.14
CA LYS A 346 7.89 -18.87 -2.09
C LYS A 346 8.55 -17.52 -1.86
N GLY A 347 7.77 -16.47 -1.62
CA GLY A 347 8.32 -15.14 -1.34
C GLY A 347 9.07 -15.10 -0.02
N ARG A 348 8.53 -15.71 1.03
CA ARG A 348 9.20 -15.85 2.34
C ARG A 348 10.49 -16.67 2.22
N GLU A 349 10.49 -17.77 1.46
CA GLU A 349 11.69 -18.57 1.17
C GLU A 349 12.72 -17.76 0.38
N SER A 350 12.28 -16.97 -0.59
CA SER A 350 13.21 -16.13 -1.36
C SER A 350 13.91 -15.09 -0.50
N ILE A 351 13.19 -14.45 0.44
CA ILE A 351 13.80 -13.51 1.40
C ILE A 351 14.83 -14.24 2.27
N ARG A 352 14.49 -15.41 2.82
CA ARG A 352 15.43 -16.18 3.65
C ARG A 352 16.70 -16.51 2.87
N ARG A 353 16.54 -16.93 1.61
CA ARG A 353 17.67 -17.30 0.73
C ARG A 353 18.51 -16.08 0.36
N PHE A 354 17.88 -14.96 0.03
CA PHE A 354 18.56 -13.73 -0.34
C PHE A 354 19.42 -13.18 0.80
N LEU A 355 18.84 -13.07 1.98
CA LEU A 355 19.56 -12.61 3.17
C LEU A 355 20.53 -13.69 3.70
N GLY A 356 20.20 -14.98 3.56
CA GLY A 356 21.08 -16.07 3.89
C GLY A 356 22.37 -16.07 3.08
N GLN A 357 22.27 -15.99 1.74
CA GLN A 357 23.42 -15.86 0.85
C GLN A 357 24.24 -14.59 1.13
N ALA A 358 23.56 -13.48 1.45
CA ALA A 358 24.23 -12.24 1.83
C ALA A 358 25.05 -12.40 3.12
N TYR A 359 24.49 -13.06 4.13
CA TYR A 359 25.21 -13.35 5.37
C TYR A 359 26.40 -14.30 5.15
N GLU A 360 26.22 -15.40 4.43
CA GLU A 360 27.26 -16.39 4.12
C GLU A 360 28.45 -15.77 3.38
N ARG A 361 28.19 -14.71 2.59
CA ARG A 361 29.25 -13.95 1.86
C ARG A 361 29.76 -12.73 2.63
N GLY A 362 29.32 -12.52 3.87
CA GLY A 362 29.72 -11.37 4.70
C GLY A 362 29.26 -10.01 4.20
N LEU A 363 28.17 -9.97 3.42
CA LEU A 363 27.59 -8.74 2.89
C LEU A 363 26.64 -8.05 3.86
N ILE A 364 26.11 -8.78 4.84
CA ILE A 364 25.31 -8.26 5.96
C ILE A 364 25.88 -8.77 7.29
N PRO A 365 25.71 -8.03 8.40
CA PRO A 365 26.43 -8.32 9.63
C PRO A 365 25.90 -9.55 10.41
N HIS A 366 24.62 -9.87 10.28
CA HIS A 366 23.96 -10.92 11.07
C HIS A 366 23.04 -11.77 10.21
N ARG A 367 22.92 -13.05 10.58
CA ARG A 367 21.86 -13.91 10.01
C ARG A 367 20.50 -13.42 10.48
N GLN A 368 19.56 -13.23 9.55
CA GLN A 368 18.28 -12.65 9.86
C GLN A 368 17.23 -13.71 10.17
N GLU A 369 16.50 -13.52 11.26
CA GLU A 369 15.24 -14.19 11.51
C GLU A 369 14.12 -13.27 11.02
N LEU A 370 13.24 -13.80 10.17
CA LEU A 370 12.15 -13.02 9.60
C LEU A 370 10.97 -13.04 10.58
N GLU A 371 10.60 -11.88 11.09
CA GLU A 371 9.38 -11.69 11.88
C GLU A 371 8.30 -11.05 11.00
N PHE A 372 7.22 -11.78 10.76
CA PHE A 372 6.04 -11.26 10.08
C PHE A 372 4.92 -11.00 11.09
N VAL A 373 4.14 -9.94 10.87
CA VAL A 373 2.87 -9.71 11.57
C VAL A 373 1.87 -10.76 11.11
N VAL A 374 1.25 -11.47 12.05
CA VAL A 374 0.30 -12.57 11.82
C VAL A 374 -1.07 -12.26 12.43
#